data_c2238dfc5f22860ed092af926e41ca19
#
_entry.id   c2238dfc5f22860ed092af926e41ca19
#
_cell.length_a   1.000
_cell.length_b   1.000
_cell.length_c   1.000
_cell.angle_alpha   90.00
_cell.angle_beta   90.00
_cell.angle_gamma   90.00
#
_symmetry.space_group_name_H-M   'P 1'
#
loop_
_entity.id
_entity.type
_entity.pdbx_description
1 polymer ?
#
loop_
_entity_poly.entity_id
_entity_poly.type
_entity_poly.pdbx_seq_one_letter_code
_entity_poly.pdbx_strand_id
1 'polypeptide(L)'
;MSEQQRVFMTGLSALTSCGATADDTWSSVLAGETGIDVLRQDDLSSWTHRLGGEIKDFQPAKMLPDRKLLKVISRQDVIGMNAAMQAVEHSQLIAYRDTLDNADVFNERTGVYVGSPGNKYLQQYDFLPLVAKTGGDMQQFAGQLFSEVHPMWLLRILPNNVLAYTGITYGFKGPNQNVTNHAVGGTQALIEAYHAIKTGLADRAVVVAYDVATEPQALFYYEKLGVISQRHLKPFDKDHDGTLLAEGAAAIVLESEASVRARNAICYAELAGGVSASEGAGLFSIEADGAQLASLLSSLLEQQQLTPTDIGLVVAHGNGNKKSDISEAHAIHRVFGEYQVPVTAFKWATGHTICASGLLDAVLTTYALKEKCIPGIANLNALATDCQTLNATSNPRGFIAAKPAAVMISRGYASMNACLVIKYCD
;
A
#
# COMPACT_ATOMS: atom_id res chain seq x y z
N MET A 1 9.06 5.59 33.47
CA MET A 1 9.01 5.47 32.00
C MET A 1 8.18 4.24 31.74
N SER A 2 6.98 4.36 31.14
CA SER A 2 6.18 3.18 30.75
C SER A 2 7.02 2.38 29.76
N GLU A 3 7.12 1.06 29.97
CA GLU A 3 7.69 0.17 28.93
C GLU A 3 7.04 0.51 27.58
N GLN A 4 7.87 0.77 26.58
CA GLN A 4 7.37 1.10 25.25
C GLN A 4 6.64 -0.13 24.71
N GLN A 5 5.33 -0.01 24.52
CA GLN A 5 4.47 -1.08 24.03
C GLN A 5 4.92 -1.51 22.61
N ARG A 6 5.23 -2.81 22.45
CA ARG A 6 5.54 -3.40 21.14
C ARG A 6 4.26 -3.56 20.33
N VAL A 7 4.38 -3.48 19.02
CA VAL A 7 3.25 -3.57 18.08
C VAL A 7 3.52 -4.68 17.06
N PHE A 8 2.58 -5.58 16.91
CA PHE A 8 2.72 -6.78 16.10
C PHE A 8 1.71 -6.83 14.95
N MET A 9 2.14 -7.39 13.83
CA MET A 9 1.28 -7.73 12.70
C MET A 9 0.71 -9.13 12.91
N THR A 10 -0.60 -9.23 13.08
CA THR A 10 -1.30 -10.48 13.38
C THR A 10 -2.28 -10.93 12.32
N GLY A 11 -2.56 -10.09 11.33
CA GLY A 11 -3.38 -10.41 10.17
C GLY A 11 -2.85 -9.70 8.93
N LEU A 12 -2.82 -10.39 7.81
CA LEU A 12 -2.25 -9.91 6.55
C LEU A 12 -3.18 -10.24 5.40
N SER A 13 -3.32 -9.32 4.45
CA SER A 13 -3.95 -9.58 3.16
C SER A 13 -3.30 -8.76 2.05
N ALA A 14 -3.33 -9.30 0.85
CA ALA A 14 -2.99 -8.60 -0.37
C ALA A 14 -3.90 -9.10 -1.50
N LEU A 15 -4.42 -8.16 -2.27
CA LEU A 15 -5.19 -8.40 -3.47
C LEU A 15 -4.54 -7.60 -4.60
N THR A 16 -3.99 -8.27 -5.59
CA THR A 16 -3.18 -7.65 -6.66
C THR A 16 -3.49 -8.28 -8.01
N SER A 17 -2.88 -7.75 -9.05
CA SER A 17 -2.87 -8.37 -10.38
C SER A 17 -2.20 -9.75 -10.42
N CYS A 18 -1.33 -10.05 -9.43
CA CYS A 18 -0.60 -11.33 -9.32
C CYS A 18 -1.40 -12.40 -8.56
N GLY A 19 -2.34 -12.00 -7.67
CA GLY A 19 -3.05 -12.95 -6.83
C GLY A 19 -4.21 -12.33 -6.07
N ALA A 20 -5.18 -13.17 -5.71
CA ALA A 20 -6.36 -12.79 -4.96
C ALA A 20 -6.14 -12.78 -3.42
N THR A 21 -5.03 -13.33 -2.97
CA THR A 21 -4.62 -13.41 -1.56
C THR A 21 -3.16 -13.00 -1.40
N ALA A 22 -2.73 -12.81 -0.16
CA ALA A 22 -1.32 -12.53 0.14
C ALA A 22 -0.41 -13.72 -0.22
N ASP A 23 -0.87 -14.95 0.02
CA ASP A 23 -0.14 -16.18 -0.34
C ASP A 23 0.03 -16.32 -1.85
N ASP A 24 -1.04 -16.06 -2.64
CA ASP A 24 -0.98 -16.09 -4.10
C ASP A 24 0.00 -15.04 -4.64
N THR A 25 -0.10 -13.80 -4.12
CA THR A 25 0.80 -12.71 -4.53
C THR A 25 2.25 -13.03 -4.19
N TRP A 26 2.52 -13.55 -3.00
CA TRP A 26 3.85 -13.96 -2.57
C TRP A 26 4.41 -15.09 -3.45
N SER A 27 3.60 -16.10 -3.73
CA SER A 27 3.98 -17.22 -4.59
C SER A 27 4.36 -16.76 -5.99
N SER A 28 3.59 -15.84 -6.59
CA SER A 28 3.89 -15.25 -7.91
C SER A 28 5.19 -14.46 -7.89
N VAL A 29 5.44 -13.66 -6.82
CA VAL A 29 6.70 -12.92 -6.66
C VAL A 29 7.90 -13.85 -6.57
N LEU A 30 7.80 -14.94 -5.80
CA LEU A 30 8.89 -15.93 -5.69
C LEU A 30 9.14 -16.70 -6.99
N ALA A 31 8.06 -16.97 -7.74
CA ALA A 31 8.15 -17.63 -9.05
C ALA A 31 8.72 -16.72 -10.15
N GLY A 32 8.90 -15.42 -9.87
CA GLY A 32 9.33 -14.44 -10.87
C GLY A 32 8.24 -14.07 -11.87
N GLU A 33 6.98 -14.30 -11.52
CA GLU A 33 5.81 -13.99 -12.34
C GLU A 33 5.35 -12.56 -12.15
N THR A 34 4.79 -11.96 -13.20
CA THR A 34 4.20 -10.62 -13.16
C THR A 34 2.72 -10.66 -13.48
N GLY A 35 1.94 -9.83 -12.78
CA GLY A 35 0.53 -9.60 -13.07
C GLY A 35 0.29 -8.50 -14.10
N ILE A 36 1.35 -7.85 -14.59
CA ILE A 36 1.27 -6.79 -15.60
C ILE A 36 0.96 -7.40 -16.97
N ASP A 37 -0.13 -6.94 -17.59
CA ASP A 37 -0.60 -7.38 -18.89
C ASP A 37 -1.28 -6.21 -19.62
N VAL A 38 -1.83 -6.46 -20.80
CA VAL A 38 -2.69 -5.50 -21.49
C VAL A 38 -3.97 -5.29 -20.69
N LEU A 39 -4.27 -4.04 -20.37
CA LEU A 39 -5.50 -3.64 -19.68
C LEU A 39 -6.72 -3.96 -20.52
N ARG A 40 -7.76 -4.53 -19.91
CA ARG A 40 -8.96 -5.05 -20.60
C ARG A 40 -10.27 -4.46 -20.10
N GLN A 41 -10.23 -3.79 -18.95
CA GLN A 41 -11.44 -3.24 -18.31
C GLN A 41 -12.07 -2.12 -19.15
N ASP A 42 -11.22 -1.29 -19.77
CA ASP A 42 -11.62 -0.21 -20.68
C ASP A 42 -11.07 -0.46 -22.08
N ASP A 43 -11.75 0.05 -23.13
CA ASP A 43 -11.24 -0.01 -24.48
C ASP A 43 -10.10 0.99 -24.69
N LEU A 44 -8.90 0.54 -24.45
CA LEU A 44 -7.66 1.28 -24.68
C LEU A 44 -6.98 0.90 -26.00
N SER A 45 -7.68 0.26 -26.94
CA SER A 45 -7.09 -0.27 -28.20
C SER A 45 -6.42 0.80 -29.05
N SER A 46 -6.93 2.02 -29.01
CA SER A 46 -6.37 3.20 -29.71
C SER A 46 -5.28 3.92 -28.89
N TRP A 47 -4.99 3.49 -27.66
CA TRP A 47 -4.08 4.15 -26.77
C TRP A 47 -2.70 3.48 -26.76
N THR A 48 -1.64 4.27 -26.60
CA THR A 48 -0.26 3.77 -26.63
C THR A 48 0.13 3.06 -25.34
N HIS A 49 -0.33 3.56 -24.19
CA HIS A 49 0.01 3.05 -22.85
C HIS A 49 -1.11 2.13 -22.36
N ARG A 50 -1.05 0.86 -22.75
CA ARG A 50 -2.09 -0.15 -22.51
C ARG A 50 -1.70 -1.20 -21.48
N LEU A 51 -0.49 -1.12 -20.93
CA LEU A 51 -0.01 -2.09 -19.97
C LEU A 51 -0.28 -1.62 -18.55
N GLY A 52 -0.63 -2.55 -17.69
CA GLY A 52 -0.86 -2.30 -16.27
C GLY A 52 -1.23 -3.57 -15.53
N GLY A 53 -1.47 -3.46 -14.24
CA GLY A 53 -1.88 -4.57 -13.39
C GLY A 53 -3.36 -4.51 -13.05
N GLU A 54 -4.21 -5.30 -13.72
CA GLU A 54 -5.63 -5.44 -13.36
C GLU A 54 -5.85 -6.63 -12.43
N ILE A 55 -6.74 -6.47 -11.45
CA ILE A 55 -7.23 -7.59 -10.64
C ILE A 55 -8.07 -8.50 -11.54
N LYS A 56 -7.64 -9.75 -11.64
CA LYS A 56 -8.31 -10.78 -12.44
C LYS A 56 -9.55 -11.29 -11.71
N ASP A 57 -10.54 -11.77 -12.48
CA ASP A 57 -11.77 -12.39 -11.95
C ASP A 57 -12.52 -11.55 -10.90
N PHE A 58 -12.55 -10.23 -11.08
CA PHE A 58 -13.26 -9.31 -10.20
C PHE A 58 -14.76 -9.62 -10.16
N GLN A 59 -15.23 -10.20 -9.03
CA GLN A 59 -16.62 -10.57 -8.81
C GLN A 59 -17.14 -9.95 -7.51
N PRO A 60 -17.65 -8.71 -7.54
CA PRO A 60 -18.04 -7.96 -6.33
C PRO A 60 -18.97 -8.73 -5.39
N ALA A 61 -19.92 -9.48 -5.96
CA ALA A 61 -20.90 -10.25 -5.19
C ALA A 61 -20.31 -11.47 -4.44
N LYS A 62 -19.12 -11.91 -4.84
CA LYS A 62 -18.36 -12.94 -4.11
C LYS A 62 -17.36 -12.34 -3.13
N MET A 63 -16.88 -11.14 -3.44
CA MET A 63 -15.89 -10.45 -2.62
C MET A 63 -16.50 -9.84 -1.35
N LEU A 64 -17.78 -9.48 -1.38
CA LEU A 64 -18.51 -8.90 -0.24
C LEU A 64 -19.76 -9.69 0.09
N PRO A 65 -19.91 -10.18 1.33
CA PRO A 65 -21.10 -10.92 1.78
C PRO A 65 -22.37 -10.08 1.75
N ASP A 66 -22.28 -8.80 2.19
CA ASP A 66 -23.41 -7.89 2.15
C ASP A 66 -23.54 -7.21 0.78
N ARG A 67 -24.38 -7.81 -0.07
CA ARG A 67 -24.67 -7.28 -1.41
C ARG A 67 -25.35 -5.90 -1.41
N LYS A 68 -25.91 -5.45 -0.27
CA LYS A 68 -26.54 -4.13 -0.19
C LYS A 68 -25.49 -3.02 -0.29
N LEU A 69 -24.29 -3.26 0.19
CA LEU A 69 -23.16 -2.34 0.07
C LEU A 69 -22.82 -2.01 -1.39
N LEU A 70 -22.98 -2.96 -2.31
CA LEU A 70 -22.68 -2.75 -3.75
C LEU A 70 -23.51 -1.64 -4.40
N LYS A 71 -24.60 -1.21 -3.76
CA LYS A 71 -25.41 -0.07 -4.24
C LYS A 71 -24.80 1.29 -3.91
N VAL A 72 -23.93 1.34 -2.88
CA VAL A 72 -23.45 2.59 -2.28
C VAL A 72 -21.93 2.73 -2.31
N ILE A 73 -21.21 1.74 -2.85
CA ILE A 73 -19.74 1.74 -2.94
C ILE A 73 -19.28 1.57 -4.38
N SER A 74 -18.05 1.98 -4.64
CA SER A 74 -17.37 1.85 -5.96
C SER A 74 -16.53 0.58 -6.05
N ARG A 75 -15.98 0.28 -7.25
CA ARG A 75 -15.00 -0.80 -7.46
C ARG A 75 -13.82 -0.70 -6.50
N GLN A 76 -13.27 0.50 -6.32
CA GLN A 76 -12.15 0.75 -5.40
C GLN A 76 -12.52 0.35 -3.97
N ASP A 77 -13.71 0.70 -3.51
CA ASP A 77 -14.18 0.35 -2.16
C ASP A 77 -14.34 -1.16 -1.98
N VAL A 78 -14.85 -1.86 -3.01
CA VAL A 78 -14.99 -3.34 -2.97
C VAL A 78 -13.63 -3.99 -2.76
N ILE A 79 -12.60 -3.54 -3.47
CA ILE A 79 -11.23 -4.05 -3.36
C ILE A 79 -10.68 -3.80 -1.95
N GLY A 80 -10.82 -2.57 -1.44
CA GLY A 80 -10.36 -2.22 -0.10
C GLY A 80 -11.11 -2.97 1.01
N MET A 81 -12.44 -3.09 0.90
CA MET A 81 -13.26 -3.86 1.85
C MET A 81 -12.90 -5.34 1.85
N ASN A 82 -12.66 -5.92 0.67
CA ASN A 82 -12.25 -7.32 0.56
C ASN A 82 -10.91 -7.56 1.26
N ALA A 83 -9.92 -6.67 1.06
CA ALA A 83 -8.64 -6.76 1.75
C ALA A 83 -8.81 -6.65 3.27
N ALA A 84 -9.63 -5.71 3.76
CA ALA A 84 -9.94 -5.57 5.19
C ALA A 84 -10.51 -6.88 5.76
N MET A 85 -11.47 -7.48 5.05
CA MET A 85 -12.12 -8.73 5.48
C MET A 85 -11.14 -9.89 5.53
N GLN A 86 -10.32 -10.07 4.51
CA GLN A 86 -9.29 -11.12 4.50
C GLN A 86 -8.31 -10.98 5.66
N ALA A 87 -7.82 -9.75 5.96
CA ALA A 87 -6.88 -9.52 7.06
C ALA A 87 -7.52 -9.78 8.43
N VAL A 88 -8.77 -9.33 8.63
CA VAL A 88 -9.52 -9.58 9.87
C VAL A 88 -9.77 -11.09 10.06
N GLU A 89 -10.14 -11.81 9.00
CA GLU A 89 -10.31 -13.26 9.04
C GLU A 89 -8.98 -13.96 9.32
N HIS A 90 -7.90 -13.59 8.61
CA HIS A 90 -6.58 -14.16 8.80
C HIS A 90 -6.06 -13.97 10.24
N SER A 91 -6.38 -12.84 10.87
CA SER A 91 -6.00 -12.57 12.25
C SER A 91 -6.79 -13.37 13.29
N GLN A 92 -7.92 -13.98 12.94
CA GLN A 92 -8.88 -14.61 13.85
C GLN A 92 -9.43 -13.66 14.93
N LEU A 93 -9.43 -12.36 14.63
CA LEU A 93 -9.75 -11.30 15.59
C LEU A 93 -11.22 -11.37 16.07
N ILE A 94 -12.13 -11.61 15.14
CA ILE A 94 -13.57 -11.70 15.42
C ILE A 94 -13.91 -12.98 16.18
N ALA A 95 -13.27 -14.09 15.81
CA ALA A 95 -13.45 -15.36 16.53
C ALA A 95 -13.10 -15.20 18.03
N TYR A 96 -12.02 -14.49 18.34
CA TYR A 96 -11.69 -14.18 19.73
C TYR A 96 -12.69 -13.23 20.37
N ARG A 97 -13.05 -12.12 19.71
CA ARG A 97 -14.01 -11.15 20.23
C ARG A 97 -15.32 -11.82 20.65
N ASP A 98 -15.80 -12.74 19.83
CA ASP A 98 -17.09 -13.41 20.04
C ASP A 98 -17.05 -14.43 21.21
N THR A 99 -15.87 -14.67 21.81
CA THR A 99 -15.73 -15.43 23.08
C THR A 99 -15.83 -14.55 24.33
N LEU A 100 -15.84 -13.22 24.18
CA LEU A 100 -15.88 -12.29 25.30
C LEU A 100 -17.32 -12.11 25.80
N ASP A 101 -17.52 -12.07 27.12
CA ASP A 101 -18.84 -11.78 27.73
C ASP A 101 -19.40 -10.41 27.32
N ASN A 102 -18.49 -9.43 27.11
CA ASN A 102 -18.83 -8.11 26.61
C ASN A 102 -17.76 -7.65 25.59
N ALA A 103 -18.20 -7.41 24.36
CA ALA A 103 -17.35 -6.96 23.26
C ALA A 103 -17.19 -5.43 23.17
N ASP A 104 -17.88 -4.63 24.01
CA ASP A 104 -17.88 -3.17 23.87
C ASP A 104 -16.48 -2.57 24.01
N VAL A 105 -15.77 -2.91 25.09
CA VAL A 105 -14.38 -2.44 25.30
C VAL A 105 -13.46 -2.90 24.18
N PHE A 106 -13.64 -4.14 23.68
CA PHE A 106 -12.87 -4.64 22.55
C PHE A 106 -13.09 -3.78 21.30
N ASN A 107 -14.35 -3.45 21.00
CA ASN A 107 -14.72 -2.65 19.84
C ASN A 107 -14.25 -1.19 19.98
N GLU A 108 -14.37 -0.59 21.17
CA GLU A 108 -13.91 0.78 21.46
C GLU A 108 -12.39 0.92 21.40
N ARG A 109 -11.66 -0.17 21.62
CA ARG A 109 -10.20 -0.24 21.60
C ARG A 109 -9.63 -0.79 20.28
N THR A 110 -10.50 -1.00 19.26
CA THR A 110 -10.10 -1.45 17.91
C THR A 110 -10.30 -0.32 16.91
N GLY A 111 -9.20 0.23 16.39
CA GLY A 111 -9.20 1.33 15.42
C GLY A 111 -9.28 0.86 13.96
N VAL A 112 -9.60 1.79 13.05
CA VAL A 112 -9.58 1.58 11.60
C VAL A 112 -8.81 2.71 10.94
N TYR A 113 -7.75 2.40 10.22
CA TYR A 113 -6.89 3.36 9.53
C TYR A 113 -6.83 3.02 8.05
N VAL A 114 -7.05 4.01 7.20
CA VAL A 114 -7.16 3.75 5.76
C VAL A 114 -6.29 4.70 4.97
N GLY A 115 -5.46 4.15 4.09
CA GLY A 115 -4.86 4.88 2.98
C GLY A 115 -5.79 4.80 1.76
N SER A 116 -6.33 5.92 1.33
CA SER A 116 -7.25 5.97 0.19
C SER A 116 -6.71 6.84 -0.95
N PRO A 117 -7.07 6.56 -2.21
CA PRO A 117 -6.68 7.40 -3.35
C PRO A 117 -7.28 8.81 -3.29
N GLY A 118 -8.35 9.01 -2.54
CA GLY A 118 -9.05 10.28 -2.40
C GLY A 118 -9.96 10.66 -3.57
N ASN A 119 -9.66 10.18 -4.76
CA ASN A 119 -10.42 10.46 -5.97
C ASN A 119 -11.17 9.21 -6.44
N LYS A 120 -12.35 9.43 -6.98
CA LYS A 120 -13.19 8.42 -7.64
C LYS A 120 -13.70 9.02 -8.94
N TYR A 121 -12.84 9.06 -9.92
CA TYR A 121 -13.07 9.78 -11.17
C TYR A 121 -14.30 9.29 -11.93
N LEU A 122 -14.48 7.98 -12.06
CA LEU A 122 -15.61 7.42 -12.78
C LEU A 122 -16.95 7.88 -12.22
N GLN A 123 -17.09 7.92 -10.89
CA GLN A 123 -18.33 8.36 -10.24
C GLN A 123 -18.55 9.87 -10.36
N GLN A 124 -17.50 10.65 -10.59
CA GLN A 124 -17.62 12.11 -10.80
C GLN A 124 -18.23 12.44 -12.17
N TYR A 125 -18.17 11.53 -13.11
CA TYR A 125 -18.75 11.73 -14.43
C TYR A 125 -20.25 11.46 -14.50
N ASP A 126 -20.84 10.85 -13.48
CA ASP A 126 -22.26 10.49 -13.45
C ASP A 126 -23.19 11.68 -13.73
N PHE A 127 -22.78 12.91 -13.43
CA PHE A 127 -23.59 14.10 -13.70
C PHE A 127 -23.08 15.00 -14.84
N LEU A 128 -21.95 14.70 -15.47
CA LEU A 128 -21.48 15.49 -16.62
C LEU A 128 -22.49 15.56 -17.77
N PRO A 129 -23.18 14.46 -18.15
CA PRO A 129 -24.22 14.53 -19.15
C PRO A 129 -25.35 15.50 -18.78
N LEU A 130 -25.75 15.56 -17.51
CA LEU A 130 -26.77 16.48 -17.02
C LEU A 130 -26.28 17.93 -17.07
N VAL A 131 -25.04 18.20 -16.65
CA VAL A 131 -24.43 19.53 -16.78
C VAL A 131 -24.44 20.01 -18.23
N ALA A 132 -24.05 19.14 -19.16
CA ALA A 132 -24.09 19.45 -20.61
C ALA A 132 -25.51 19.69 -21.10
N LYS A 133 -26.49 18.85 -20.72
CA LYS A 133 -27.91 18.94 -21.09
C LYS A 133 -28.55 20.26 -20.65
N THR A 134 -28.18 20.74 -19.45
CA THR A 134 -28.73 21.98 -18.89
C THR A 134 -27.96 23.23 -19.29
N GLY A 135 -26.90 23.10 -20.07
CA GLY A 135 -26.06 24.23 -20.51
C GLY A 135 -25.43 25.01 -19.34
N GLY A 136 -25.28 24.37 -18.17
CA GLY A 136 -24.74 24.98 -16.97
C GLY A 136 -25.79 25.75 -16.15
N ASP A 137 -27.06 25.73 -16.52
CA ASP A 137 -28.15 26.31 -15.70
C ASP A 137 -28.35 25.46 -14.43
N MET A 138 -27.98 25.99 -13.27
CA MET A 138 -28.02 25.28 -12.01
C MET A 138 -29.43 25.05 -11.49
N GLN A 139 -30.41 25.85 -11.87
CA GLN A 139 -31.81 25.62 -11.48
C GLN A 139 -32.38 24.41 -12.23
N GLN A 140 -32.13 24.32 -13.53
CA GLN A 140 -32.52 23.16 -14.33
C GLN A 140 -31.74 21.91 -13.92
N PHE A 141 -30.45 22.04 -13.65
CA PHE A 141 -29.62 20.96 -13.13
C PHE A 141 -30.19 20.39 -11.84
N ALA A 142 -30.44 21.24 -10.83
CA ALA A 142 -30.99 20.84 -9.53
C ALA A 142 -32.36 20.16 -9.69
N GLY A 143 -33.22 20.66 -10.57
CA GLY A 143 -34.55 20.10 -10.85
C GLY A 143 -34.53 18.69 -11.46
N GLN A 144 -33.45 18.34 -12.17
CA GLN A 144 -33.31 17.05 -12.86
C GLN A 144 -32.34 16.10 -12.14
N LEU A 145 -31.57 16.57 -11.15
CA LEU A 145 -30.46 15.82 -10.54
C LEU A 145 -30.89 14.42 -10.05
N PHE A 146 -31.95 14.32 -9.29
CA PHE A 146 -32.37 13.05 -8.70
C PHE A 146 -33.08 12.09 -9.65
N SER A 147 -33.47 12.56 -10.86
CA SER A 147 -34.02 11.70 -11.91
C SER A 147 -32.98 11.19 -12.90
N GLU A 148 -31.89 11.93 -13.10
CA GLU A 148 -30.88 11.64 -14.11
C GLU A 148 -29.59 11.02 -13.48
N VAL A 149 -29.27 11.39 -12.24
CA VAL A 149 -28.09 10.89 -11.53
C VAL A 149 -28.50 9.88 -10.45
N HIS A 150 -27.69 8.84 -10.28
CA HIS A 150 -27.96 7.81 -9.27
C HIS A 150 -28.17 8.44 -7.89
N PRO A 151 -29.29 8.16 -7.18
CA PRO A 151 -29.63 8.84 -5.92
C PRO A 151 -28.57 8.71 -4.81
N MET A 152 -27.78 7.61 -4.85
CA MET A 152 -26.70 7.34 -3.89
C MET A 152 -25.33 7.82 -4.38
N TRP A 153 -25.29 8.65 -5.42
CA TRP A 153 -24.04 9.15 -6.01
C TRP A 153 -23.08 9.74 -4.97
N LEU A 154 -23.60 10.59 -4.09
CA LEU A 154 -22.78 11.22 -3.05
C LEU A 154 -22.05 10.19 -2.16
N LEU A 155 -22.74 9.11 -1.76
CA LEU A 155 -22.14 8.06 -0.95
C LEU A 155 -21.05 7.30 -1.72
N ARG A 156 -21.23 7.11 -3.02
CA ARG A 156 -20.29 6.37 -3.85
C ARG A 156 -18.97 7.09 -4.09
N ILE A 157 -18.95 8.43 -3.99
CA ILE A 157 -17.73 9.23 -4.21
C ILE A 157 -16.92 9.52 -2.95
N LEU A 158 -17.44 9.21 -1.76
CA LEU A 158 -16.73 9.50 -0.51
C LEU A 158 -15.44 8.68 -0.41
N PRO A 159 -14.29 9.32 -0.12
CA PRO A 159 -13.00 8.64 -0.04
C PRO A 159 -12.85 7.79 1.23
N ASN A 160 -13.70 7.97 2.23
CA ASN A 160 -13.67 7.27 3.50
C ASN A 160 -14.62 6.06 3.60
N ASN A 161 -15.17 5.58 2.48
CA ASN A 161 -16.12 4.47 2.48
C ASN A 161 -15.53 3.19 3.10
N VAL A 162 -14.31 2.82 2.73
CA VAL A 162 -13.66 1.61 3.27
C VAL A 162 -13.47 1.72 4.77
N LEU A 163 -13.09 2.89 5.29
CA LEU A 163 -12.99 3.14 6.72
C LEU A 163 -14.35 2.97 7.42
N ALA A 164 -15.37 3.68 6.91
CA ALA A 164 -16.70 3.68 7.49
C ALA A 164 -17.34 2.29 7.49
N TYR A 165 -17.31 1.61 6.33
CA TYR A 165 -17.94 0.29 6.22
C TYR A 165 -17.16 -0.83 6.90
N THR A 166 -15.84 -0.72 7.04
CA THR A 166 -15.06 -1.64 7.89
C THR A 166 -15.48 -1.49 9.35
N GLY A 167 -15.57 -0.26 9.85
CA GLY A 167 -16.06 0.00 11.21
C GLY A 167 -17.47 -0.53 11.44
N ILE A 168 -18.40 -0.25 10.52
CA ILE A 168 -19.80 -0.70 10.59
C ILE A 168 -19.89 -2.24 10.54
N THR A 169 -19.18 -2.89 9.62
CA THR A 169 -19.25 -4.34 9.42
C THR A 169 -18.82 -5.11 10.66
N TYR A 170 -17.78 -4.64 11.34
CA TYR A 170 -17.22 -5.33 12.50
C TYR A 170 -17.62 -4.71 13.85
N GLY A 171 -18.31 -3.56 13.84
CA GLY A 171 -18.65 -2.84 15.06
C GLY A 171 -17.47 -2.17 15.73
N PHE A 172 -16.37 -1.90 15.00
CA PHE A 172 -15.19 -1.23 15.55
C PHE A 172 -15.48 0.26 15.79
N LYS A 173 -15.19 0.74 17.01
CA LYS A 173 -15.53 2.08 17.49
C LYS A 173 -14.30 2.89 17.93
N GLY A 174 -13.10 2.30 17.81
CA GLY A 174 -11.86 2.92 18.23
C GLY A 174 -11.41 4.09 17.36
N PRO A 175 -10.22 4.64 17.63
CA PRO A 175 -9.64 5.72 16.83
C PRO A 175 -9.59 5.37 15.36
N ASN A 176 -9.85 6.36 14.51
CA ASN A 176 -9.89 6.12 13.07
C ASN A 176 -9.33 7.30 12.29
N GLN A 177 -8.75 7.02 11.12
CA GLN A 177 -8.20 8.04 10.24
C GLN A 177 -8.20 7.58 8.79
N ASN A 178 -8.59 8.48 7.87
CA ASN A 178 -8.43 8.30 6.44
C ASN A 178 -7.31 9.21 5.93
N VAL A 179 -6.26 8.60 5.37
CA VAL A 179 -5.07 9.29 4.87
C VAL A 179 -5.13 9.31 3.34
N THR A 180 -5.13 10.51 2.77
CA THR A 180 -5.07 10.70 1.33
C THR A 180 -3.77 11.44 0.99
N ASN A 181 -2.72 10.70 0.71
CA ASN A 181 -1.40 11.24 0.39
C ASN A 181 -0.66 10.39 -0.66
N HIS A 182 -1.29 10.22 -1.82
CA HIS A 182 -0.68 9.52 -2.96
C HIS A 182 -0.04 8.18 -2.54
N ALA A 183 1.14 7.84 -3.10
CA ALA A 183 1.79 6.55 -2.88
C ALA A 183 2.36 6.33 -1.46
N VAL A 184 2.42 7.35 -0.61
CA VAL A 184 2.78 7.19 0.81
C VAL A 184 1.57 7.03 1.73
N GLY A 185 0.35 7.22 1.22
CA GLY A 185 -0.87 7.21 2.03
C GLY A 185 -1.08 5.93 2.83
N GLY A 186 -0.88 4.76 2.23
CA GLY A 186 -0.99 3.48 2.93
C GLY A 186 0.07 3.28 4.01
N THR A 187 1.31 3.68 3.74
CA THR A 187 2.40 3.63 4.72
C THR A 187 2.14 4.58 5.88
N GLN A 188 1.65 5.79 5.61
CA GLN A 188 1.29 6.76 6.65
C GLN A 188 0.12 6.25 7.51
N ALA A 189 -0.90 5.64 6.91
CA ALA A 189 -1.99 5.02 7.68
C ALA A 189 -1.47 3.93 8.63
N LEU A 190 -0.46 3.15 8.21
CA LEU A 190 0.19 2.16 9.06
C LEU A 190 0.98 2.81 10.20
N ILE A 191 1.69 3.92 9.93
CA ILE A 191 2.43 4.69 10.94
C ILE A 191 1.46 5.29 11.98
N GLU A 192 0.34 5.86 11.56
CA GLU A 192 -0.66 6.42 12.47
C GLU A 192 -1.30 5.35 13.37
N ALA A 193 -1.63 4.19 12.80
CA ALA A 193 -2.13 3.06 13.57
C ALA A 193 -1.09 2.54 14.59
N TYR A 194 0.18 2.46 14.18
CA TYR A 194 1.29 2.12 15.08
C TYR A 194 1.36 3.10 16.26
N HIS A 195 1.32 4.40 16.01
CA HIS A 195 1.36 5.41 17.07
C HIS A 195 0.16 5.33 18.00
N ALA A 196 -1.04 5.10 17.47
CA ALA A 196 -2.24 4.94 18.28
C ALA A 196 -2.13 3.75 19.25
N ILE A 197 -1.57 2.63 18.80
CA ILE A 197 -1.34 1.47 19.66
C ILE A 197 -0.20 1.74 20.63
N LYS A 198 0.93 2.27 20.18
CA LYS A 198 2.12 2.55 21.01
C LYS A 198 1.84 3.53 22.15
N THR A 199 0.94 4.50 21.91
CA THR A 199 0.53 5.49 22.93
C THR A 199 -0.63 5.02 23.80
N GLY A 200 -1.18 3.82 23.55
CA GLY A 200 -2.27 3.26 24.32
C GLY A 200 -3.65 3.85 23.98
N LEU A 201 -3.81 4.58 22.86
CA LEU A 201 -5.10 5.02 22.36
C LEU A 201 -5.94 3.88 21.81
N ALA A 202 -5.30 2.88 21.23
CA ALA A 202 -5.93 1.64 20.77
C ALA A 202 -5.14 0.43 21.27
N ASP A 203 -5.78 -0.73 21.35
CA ASP A 203 -5.11 -2.02 21.58
C ASP A 203 -4.86 -2.75 20.27
N ARG A 204 -5.68 -2.45 19.26
CA ARG A 204 -5.71 -3.08 17.94
C ARG A 204 -6.07 -2.06 16.87
N ALA A 205 -5.64 -2.32 15.66
CA ALA A 205 -6.05 -1.54 14.49
C ALA A 205 -6.13 -2.41 13.24
N VAL A 206 -7.15 -2.18 12.42
CA VAL A 206 -7.21 -2.67 11.05
C VAL A 206 -6.72 -1.54 10.14
N VAL A 207 -5.61 -1.78 9.46
CA VAL A 207 -5.03 -0.82 8.50
C VAL A 207 -5.30 -1.33 7.10
N VAL A 208 -5.88 -0.49 6.24
CA VAL A 208 -6.22 -0.83 4.85
C VAL A 208 -5.64 0.20 3.92
N ALA A 209 -5.10 -0.22 2.78
CA ALA A 209 -4.80 0.69 1.69
C ALA A 209 -5.24 0.08 0.36
N TYR A 210 -5.79 0.91 -0.53
CA TYR A 210 -6.35 0.45 -1.79
C TYR A 210 -6.24 1.53 -2.87
N ASP A 211 -6.20 1.10 -4.14
CA ASP A 211 -6.28 1.98 -5.30
C ASP A 211 -6.67 1.22 -6.56
N VAL A 212 -7.30 1.93 -7.51
CA VAL A 212 -7.55 1.48 -8.88
C VAL A 212 -6.91 2.49 -9.82
N ALA A 213 -5.57 2.45 -9.88
CA ALA A 213 -4.79 3.42 -10.66
C ALA A 213 -4.82 3.15 -12.18
N THR A 214 -5.53 2.11 -12.62
CA THR A 214 -5.73 1.76 -14.04
C THR A 214 -6.91 2.48 -14.70
N GLU A 215 -7.67 3.29 -13.94
CA GLU A 215 -8.73 4.13 -14.54
C GLU A 215 -8.14 5.04 -15.63
N PRO A 216 -8.84 5.21 -16.78
CA PRO A 216 -8.32 5.95 -17.94
C PRO A 216 -7.79 7.35 -17.61
N GLN A 217 -8.45 8.06 -16.70
CA GLN A 217 -8.04 9.39 -16.27
C GLN A 217 -6.69 9.39 -15.56
N ALA A 218 -6.43 8.39 -14.72
CA ALA A 218 -5.13 8.23 -14.08
C ALA A 218 -4.06 7.95 -15.13
N LEU A 219 -4.32 7.01 -16.07
CA LEU A 219 -3.39 6.68 -17.15
C LEU A 219 -3.05 7.91 -18.00
N PHE A 220 -4.03 8.70 -18.42
CA PHE A 220 -3.83 9.93 -19.22
C PHE A 220 -3.01 10.97 -18.45
N TYR A 221 -3.29 11.13 -17.15
CA TYR A 221 -2.61 12.11 -16.32
C TYR A 221 -1.13 11.74 -16.13
N TYR A 222 -0.86 10.48 -15.77
CA TYR A 222 0.51 10.00 -15.58
C TYR A 222 1.31 9.94 -16.89
N GLU A 223 0.65 9.67 -18.02
CA GLU A 223 1.29 9.80 -19.34
C GLU A 223 1.72 11.24 -19.60
N LYS A 224 0.86 12.22 -19.34
CA LYS A 224 1.18 13.64 -19.52
C LYS A 224 2.33 14.11 -18.62
N LEU A 225 2.49 13.47 -17.46
CA LEU A 225 3.66 13.70 -16.59
C LEU A 225 4.93 13.03 -17.11
N GLY A 226 4.86 12.18 -18.13
CA GLY A 226 6.00 11.48 -18.71
C GLY A 226 6.63 10.44 -17.77
N VAL A 227 5.82 9.82 -16.90
CA VAL A 227 6.31 8.85 -15.90
C VAL A 227 5.86 7.43 -16.16
N ILE A 228 5.04 7.18 -17.20
CA ILE A 228 4.58 5.84 -17.60
C ILE A 228 5.51 5.24 -18.63
N SER A 229 5.90 3.97 -18.43
CA SER A 229 6.56 3.16 -19.44
C SER A 229 5.55 2.62 -20.46
N GLN A 230 6.00 2.40 -21.68
CA GLN A 230 5.22 1.72 -22.73
C GLN A 230 5.47 0.22 -22.78
N ARG A 231 6.45 -0.29 -22.05
CA ARG A 231 6.99 -1.64 -22.25
C ARG A 231 7.05 -2.50 -20.99
N HIS A 232 7.52 -1.92 -19.89
CA HIS A 232 7.81 -2.69 -18.67
C HIS A 232 7.96 -1.78 -17.45
N LEU A 233 7.84 -2.34 -16.27
CA LEU A 233 8.28 -1.73 -15.03
C LEU A 233 9.52 -2.48 -14.54
N LYS A 234 10.69 -1.85 -14.61
CA LYS A 234 12.00 -2.44 -14.25
C LYS A 234 12.72 -1.59 -13.21
N PRO A 235 12.51 -1.82 -11.93
CA PRO A 235 13.20 -1.06 -10.89
C PRO A 235 14.72 -1.16 -11.03
N PHE A 236 15.41 -0.01 -11.02
CA PHE A 236 16.87 0.11 -11.04
C PHE A 236 17.59 -0.49 -12.25
N ASP A 237 16.87 -1.10 -13.18
CA ASP A 237 17.47 -1.71 -14.40
C ASP A 237 18.00 -0.63 -15.35
N LYS A 238 19.03 -0.96 -16.11
CA LYS A 238 19.60 -0.05 -17.14
C LYS A 238 18.56 0.43 -18.16
N ASP A 239 17.49 -0.35 -18.36
CA ASP A 239 16.42 -0.06 -19.29
C ASP A 239 15.18 0.55 -18.60
N HIS A 240 15.28 0.97 -17.33
CA HIS A 240 14.17 1.60 -16.61
C HIS A 240 13.77 2.92 -17.29
N ASP A 241 12.49 3.08 -17.62
CA ASP A 241 12.00 4.23 -18.40
C ASP A 241 10.68 4.80 -17.89
N GLY A 242 10.13 4.25 -16.80
CA GLY A 242 8.89 4.69 -16.19
C GLY A 242 8.20 3.58 -15.40
N THR A 243 7.05 3.94 -14.83
CA THR A 243 6.21 3.01 -14.06
C THR A 243 5.09 2.42 -14.91
N LEU A 244 4.43 1.38 -14.41
CA LEU A 244 3.15 0.86 -14.92
C LEU A 244 2.15 0.82 -13.77
N LEU A 245 0.99 1.42 -13.99
CA LEU A 245 -0.04 1.54 -12.98
C LEU A 245 -0.78 0.22 -12.76
N ALA A 246 -1.32 0.03 -11.56
CA ALA A 246 -2.03 -1.20 -11.22
C ALA A 246 -3.19 -0.96 -10.24
N GLU A 247 -4.09 -1.90 -10.19
CA GLU A 247 -5.08 -2.08 -9.14
C GLU A 247 -4.49 -2.89 -7.99
N GLY A 248 -4.90 -2.60 -6.78
CA GLY A 248 -4.54 -3.42 -5.65
C GLY A 248 -5.05 -2.89 -4.32
N ALA A 249 -5.08 -3.79 -3.36
CA ALA A 249 -5.33 -3.47 -1.96
C ALA A 249 -4.52 -4.38 -1.05
N ALA A 250 -4.21 -3.88 0.12
CA ALA A 250 -3.67 -4.66 1.22
C ALA A 250 -4.32 -4.26 2.53
N ALA A 251 -4.34 -5.16 3.50
CA ALA A 251 -4.66 -4.81 4.86
C ALA A 251 -3.78 -5.56 5.85
N ILE A 252 -3.53 -4.90 6.99
CA ILE A 252 -2.75 -5.42 8.10
C ILE A 252 -3.55 -5.21 9.39
N VAL A 253 -3.66 -6.25 10.19
CA VAL A 253 -4.13 -6.13 11.57
C VAL A 253 -2.91 -5.92 12.47
N LEU A 254 -2.89 -4.80 13.18
CA LEU A 254 -1.90 -4.48 14.20
C LEU A 254 -2.48 -4.73 15.59
N GLU A 255 -1.66 -5.25 16.48
CA GLU A 255 -2.02 -5.45 17.88
C GLU A 255 -0.87 -5.10 18.83
N SER A 256 -1.25 -4.59 20.00
CA SER A 256 -0.33 -4.43 21.12
C SER A 256 0.14 -5.80 21.66
N GLU A 257 1.28 -5.84 22.30
CA GLU A 257 1.79 -7.06 22.96
C GLU A 257 0.79 -7.64 23.95
N ALA A 258 0.11 -6.78 24.70
CA ALA A 258 -0.92 -7.22 25.65
C ALA A 258 -2.10 -7.89 24.95
N SER A 259 -2.57 -7.34 23.80
CA SER A 259 -3.64 -7.94 23.01
C SER A 259 -3.23 -9.28 22.42
N VAL A 260 -2.02 -9.37 21.87
CA VAL A 260 -1.45 -10.62 21.33
C VAL A 260 -1.41 -11.70 22.39
N ARG A 261 -0.88 -11.40 23.58
CA ARG A 261 -0.80 -12.36 24.69
C ARG A 261 -2.17 -12.80 25.19
N ALA A 262 -3.12 -11.86 25.29
CA ALA A 262 -4.46 -12.15 25.83
C ALA A 262 -5.24 -13.19 24.98
N ARG A 263 -4.97 -13.27 23.68
CA ARG A 263 -5.64 -14.19 22.76
C ARG A 263 -4.71 -15.26 22.14
N ASN A 264 -3.43 -15.28 22.56
CA ASN A 264 -2.41 -16.15 21.98
C ASN A 264 -2.33 -16.04 20.44
N ALA A 265 -2.31 -14.79 19.95
CA ALA A 265 -2.30 -14.51 18.52
C ALA A 265 -1.01 -14.95 17.85
N ILE A 266 -1.09 -15.39 16.61
CA ILE A 266 0.08 -15.59 15.76
C ILE A 266 0.65 -14.22 15.38
N CYS A 267 1.95 -14.03 15.64
CA CYS A 267 2.68 -12.85 15.24
C CYS A 267 3.48 -13.14 13.97
N TYR A 268 3.19 -12.40 12.89
CA TYR A 268 3.92 -12.57 11.63
C TYR A 268 5.18 -11.71 11.60
N ALA A 269 5.11 -10.50 12.16
CA ALA A 269 6.25 -9.59 12.32
C ALA A 269 5.96 -8.55 13.40
N GLU A 270 6.99 -7.87 13.88
CA GLU A 270 6.89 -6.66 14.70
C GLU A 270 7.04 -5.43 13.81
N LEU A 271 6.09 -4.50 13.87
CA LEU A 271 6.27 -3.15 13.36
C LEU A 271 7.02 -2.35 14.42
N ALA A 272 8.32 -2.17 14.21
CA ALA A 272 9.17 -1.52 15.21
C ALA A 272 9.05 0.00 15.19
N GLY A 273 8.78 0.60 14.02
CA GLY A 273 8.60 2.03 13.89
C GLY A 273 8.40 2.48 12.46
N GLY A 274 8.06 3.76 12.32
CA GLY A 274 7.92 4.40 11.03
C GLY A 274 8.05 5.91 11.12
N VAL A 275 8.50 6.54 10.04
CA VAL A 275 8.68 7.99 9.89
C VAL A 275 8.21 8.44 8.51
N SER A 276 7.76 9.69 8.42
CA SER A 276 7.39 10.29 7.13
C SER A 276 7.85 11.74 7.11
N ALA A 277 8.36 12.20 5.95
CA ALA A 277 8.79 13.57 5.74
C ALA A 277 8.71 13.95 4.25
N SER A 278 8.73 15.26 3.98
CA SER A 278 8.88 15.81 2.63
C SER A 278 10.31 16.29 2.41
N GLU A 279 10.80 16.14 1.18
CA GLU A 279 12.07 16.75 0.77
C GLU A 279 11.92 18.28 0.56
N GLY A 280 10.69 18.80 0.42
CA GLY A 280 10.43 20.22 0.15
C GLY A 280 10.91 20.71 -1.21
N ALA A 281 11.27 19.80 -2.11
CA ALA A 281 11.90 20.11 -3.39
C ALA A 281 10.93 20.64 -4.46
N GLY A 282 9.61 20.43 -4.27
CA GLY A 282 8.55 20.86 -5.18
C GLY A 282 7.65 19.72 -5.64
N LEU A 283 6.53 20.06 -6.28
CA LEU A 283 5.44 19.12 -6.57
C LEU A 283 5.89 17.90 -7.43
N PHE A 284 6.72 18.15 -8.45
CA PHE A 284 7.21 17.12 -9.38
C PHE A 284 8.74 16.96 -9.30
N SER A 285 9.34 17.46 -8.24
CA SER A 285 10.78 17.38 -8.01
C SER A 285 11.10 16.21 -7.08
N ILE A 286 12.27 15.64 -7.28
CA ILE A 286 12.89 14.65 -6.41
C ILE A 286 14.33 15.10 -6.24
N GLU A 287 14.84 15.09 -5.01
CA GLU A 287 16.22 15.42 -4.73
C GLU A 287 17.14 14.36 -5.32
N ALA A 288 17.95 14.75 -6.30
CA ALA A 288 18.69 13.80 -7.14
C ALA A 288 19.75 12.99 -6.38
N ASP A 289 20.34 13.56 -5.34
CA ASP A 289 21.38 12.93 -4.54
C ASP A 289 20.84 12.11 -3.35
N GLY A 290 19.52 12.13 -3.12
CA GLY A 290 18.83 11.36 -2.09
C GLY A 290 19.20 11.72 -0.64
N ALA A 291 19.75 12.92 -0.38
CA ALA A 291 20.27 13.31 0.93
C ALA A 291 19.16 13.36 1.99
N GLN A 292 17.98 13.90 1.66
CA GLN A 292 16.86 13.99 2.60
C GLN A 292 16.28 12.61 2.92
N LEU A 293 16.15 11.73 1.91
CA LEU A 293 15.73 10.35 2.14
C LEU A 293 16.74 9.59 3.01
N ALA A 294 18.04 9.78 2.77
CA ALA A 294 19.09 9.18 3.61
C ALA A 294 19.02 9.69 5.07
N SER A 295 18.80 10.99 5.26
CA SER A 295 18.59 11.58 6.60
C SER A 295 17.37 10.97 7.30
N LEU A 296 16.25 10.79 6.57
CA LEU A 296 15.04 10.18 7.10
C LEU A 296 15.29 8.72 7.53
N LEU A 297 16.00 7.93 6.71
CA LEU A 297 16.39 6.57 7.01
C LEU A 297 17.29 6.50 8.26
N SER A 298 18.30 7.36 8.35
CA SER A 298 19.20 7.43 9.50
C SER A 298 18.44 7.79 10.77
N SER A 299 17.54 8.77 10.73
CA SER A 299 16.69 9.14 11.86
C SER A 299 15.77 8.00 12.30
N LEU A 300 15.22 7.22 11.37
CA LEU A 300 14.41 6.05 11.69
C LEU A 300 15.23 4.99 12.44
N LEU A 301 16.43 4.67 11.94
CA LEU A 301 17.30 3.70 12.59
C LEU A 301 17.70 4.16 14.00
N GLU A 302 18.06 5.43 14.17
CA GLU A 302 18.41 6.02 15.47
C GLU A 302 17.23 5.93 16.44
N GLN A 303 16.03 6.31 16.05
CA GLN A 303 14.82 6.22 16.87
C GLN A 303 14.52 4.78 17.33
N GLN A 304 14.87 3.79 16.51
CA GLN A 304 14.68 2.37 16.82
C GLN A 304 15.91 1.72 17.48
N GLN A 305 16.96 2.51 17.78
CA GLN A 305 18.23 2.03 18.35
C GLN A 305 18.86 0.90 17.51
N LEU A 306 18.76 1.05 16.17
CA LEU A 306 19.32 0.13 15.19
C LEU A 306 20.50 0.77 14.47
N THR A 307 21.41 -0.07 14.04
CA THR A 307 22.50 0.29 13.15
C THR A 307 22.25 -0.29 11.76
N PRO A 308 22.91 0.20 10.70
CA PRO A 308 22.80 -0.41 9.38
C PRO A 308 23.12 -1.91 9.34
N THR A 309 23.95 -2.42 10.27
CA THR A 309 24.30 -3.85 10.36
C THR A 309 23.18 -4.73 10.91
N ASP A 310 22.19 -4.13 11.58
CA ASP A 310 21.01 -4.85 12.08
C ASP A 310 19.97 -5.08 10.98
N ILE A 311 20.14 -4.42 9.81
CA ILE A 311 19.21 -4.50 8.69
C ILE A 311 19.65 -5.58 7.70
N GLY A 312 18.83 -6.60 7.57
CA GLY A 312 19.05 -7.70 6.64
C GLY A 312 18.43 -7.52 5.26
N LEU A 313 17.56 -6.50 5.08
CA LEU A 313 16.84 -6.23 3.84
C LEU A 313 16.42 -4.77 3.76
N VAL A 314 16.60 -4.16 2.59
CA VAL A 314 15.94 -2.92 2.20
C VAL A 314 14.92 -3.24 1.11
N VAL A 315 13.64 -2.97 1.38
CA VAL A 315 12.57 -3.01 0.39
C VAL A 315 12.40 -1.60 -0.15
N ALA A 316 12.87 -1.41 -1.37
CA ALA A 316 12.86 -0.12 -2.03
C ALA A 316 11.47 0.20 -2.61
N HIS A 317 11.16 1.48 -2.76
CA HIS A 317 9.99 1.92 -3.51
C HIS A 317 10.05 1.40 -4.95
N GLY A 318 11.20 1.57 -5.63
CA GLY A 318 11.51 0.91 -6.89
C GLY A 318 10.36 0.93 -7.91
N ASN A 319 9.97 2.12 -8.40
CA ASN A 319 8.84 2.25 -9.31
C ASN A 319 9.22 2.31 -10.80
N GLY A 320 10.51 2.16 -11.13
CA GLY A 320 11.02 2.19 -12.50
C GLY A 320 11.17 3.60 -13.10
N ASN A 321 10.80 4.65 -12.38
CA ASN A 321 11.06 6.02 -12.81
C ASN A 321 12.51 6.40 -12.54
N LYS A 322 13.26 6.79 -13.60
CA LYS A 322 14.71 7.07 -13.51
C LYS A 322 15.09 8.00 -12.35
N LYS A 323 14.40 9.14 -12.23
CA LYS A 323 14.73 10.11 -11.18
C LYS A 323 14.49 9.55 -9.78
N SER A 324 13.40 8.79 -9.60
CA SER A 324 13.06 8.18 -8.33
C SER A 324 14.06 7.08 -7.98
N ASP A 325 14.32 6.15 -8.91
CA ASP A 325 15.23 5.03 -8.71
C ASP A 325 16.66 5.49 -8.40
N ILE A 326 17.18 6.49 -9.13
CA ILE A 326 18.53 7.03 -8.92
C ILE A 326 18.65 7.70 -7.54
N SER A 327 17.71 8.59 -7.21
CA SER A 327 17.67 9.25 -5.91
C SER A 327 17.60 8.25 -4.75
N GLU A 328 16.77 7.21 -4.90
CA GLU A 328 16.63 6.15 -3.92
C GLU A 328 17.89 5.30 -3.79
N ALA A 329 18.54 4.94 -4.91
CA ALA A 329 19.80 4.23 -4.91
C ALA A 329 20.90 4.99 -4.17
N HIS A 330 21.00 6.31 -4.40
CA HIS A 330 21.93 7.19 -3.67
C HIS A 330 21.64 7.22 -2.17
N ALA A 331 20.37 7.35 -1.78
CA ALA A 331 19.98 7.35 -0.37
C ALA A 331 20.32 6.02 0.33
N ILE A 332 19.99 4.89 -0.30
CA ILE A 332 20.30 3.56 0.21
C ILE A 332 21.82 3.39 0.34
N HIS A 333 22.60 3.81 -0.67
CA HIS A 333 24.05 3.73 -0.61
C HIS A 333 24.65 4.58 0.52
N ARG A 334 24.16 5.80 0.75
CA ARG A 334 24.62 6.68 1.85
C ARG A 334 24.46 6.04 3.22
N VAL A 335 23.39 5.26 3.44
CA VAL A 335 23.09 4.66 4.75
C VAL A 335 23.65 3.24 4.87
N PHE A 336 23.59 2.43 3.80
CA PHE A 336 23.84 0.99 3.85
C PHE A 336 25.00 0.54 2.96
N GLY A 337 25.64 1.43 2.19
CA GLY A 337 26.60 1.06 1.16
C GLY A 337 27.80 0.26 1.65
N GLU A 338 28.33 0.59 2.84
CA GLU A 338 29.46 -0.13 3.44
C GLU A 338 29.09 -1.58 3.84
N TYR A 339 27.83 -1.83 4.15
CA TYR A 339 27.33 -3.11 4.66
C TYR A 339 26.75 -4.01 3.56
N GLN A 340 26.62 -3.50 2.34
CA GLN A 340 26.08 -4.24 1.19
C GLN A 340 24.74 -4.92 1.51
N VAL A 341 23.84 -4.20 2.22
CA VAL A 341 22.53 -4.73 2.61
C VAL A 341 21.76 -5.13 1.34
N PRO A 342 21.15 -6.33 1.32
CA PRO A 342 20.30 -6.77 0.23
C PRO A 342 19.18 -5.78 -0.08
N VAL A 343 18.95 -5.49 -1.36
CA VAL A 343 17.87 -4.62 -1.83
C VAL A 343 16.94 -5.41 -2.75
N THR A 344 15.63 -5.25 -2.55
CA THR A 344 14.58 -5.74 -3.44
C THR A 344 13.50 -4.68 -3.66
N ALA A 345 12.62 -4.93 -4.63
CA ALA A 345 11.41 -4.16 -4.89
C ALA A 345 10.36 -5.09 -5.50
N PHE A 346 9.07 -4.82 -5.33
CA PHE A 346 8.00 -5.74 -5.74
C PHE A 346 7.15 -5.23 -6.91
N LYS A 347 7.25 -3.94 -7.26
CA LYS A 347 6.39 -3.33 -8.29
C LYS A 347 6.60 -3.88 -9.70
N TRP A 348 7.73 -4.52 -9.97
CA TRP A 348 7.95 -5.25 -11.22
C TRP A 348 6.94 -6.39 -11.42
N ALA A 349 6.47 -6.98 -10.31
CA ALA A 349 5.48 -8.06 -10.32
C ALA A 349 4.05 -7.52 -10.30
N THR A 350 3.71 -6.69 -9.32
CA THR A 350 2.34 -6.24 -9.05
C THR A 350 1.90 -5.03 -9.88
N GLY A 351 2.83 -4.28 -10.47
CA GLY A 351 2.61 -2.92 -10.93
C GLY A 351 2.59 -1.91 -9.78
N HIS A 352 2.47 -0.63 -10.10
CA HIS A 352 2.40 0.45 -9.11
C HIS A 352 0.96 0.76 -8.74
N THR A 353 0.52 0.29 -7.59
CA THR A 353 -0.82 0.47 -7.04
C THR A 353 -0.99 1.78 -6.28
N ILE A 354 -0.16 2.75 -6.52
CA ILE A 354 -0.13 4.08 -5.92
C ILE A 354 -0.38 4.03 -4.41
N CYS A 355 -1.59 4.34 -3.94
CA CYS A 355 -1.90 4.45 -2.51
C CYS A 355 -1.72 3.12 -1.76
N ALA A 356 -2.03 1.99 -2.39
CA ALA A 356 -1.89 0.68 -1.78
C ALA A 356 -0.45 0.17 -1.72
N SER A 357 0.46 0.71 -2.55
CA SER A 357 1.78 0.10 -2.79
C SER A 357 2.61 -0.08 -1.53
N GLY A 358 2.63 0.93 -0.63
CA GLY A 358 3.43 0.81 0.59
C GLY A 358 2.90 -0.25 1.56
N LEU A 359 1.59 -0.43 1.65
CA LEU A 359 1.02 -1.48 2.51
C LEU A 359 1.20 -2.87 1.88
N LEU A 360 1.13 -2.99 0.56
CA LEU A 360 1.49 -4.21 -0.17
C LEU A 360 2.96 -4.58 0.05
N ASP A 361 3.86 -3.61 -0.09
CA ASP A 361 5.28 -3.81 0.18
C ASP A 361 5.52 -4.26 1.64
N ALA A 362 4.76 -3.76 2.63
CA ALA A 362 4.84 -4.18 4.04
C ALA A 362 4.36 -5.62 4.25
N VAL A 363 3.28 -6.04 3.60
CA VAL A 363 2.80 -7.43 3.63
C VAL A 363 3.86 -8.36 3.04
N LEU A 364 4.38 -8.07 1.85
CA LEU A 364 5.40 -8.90 1.19
C LEU A 364 6.73 -8.91 1.96
N THR A 365 7.09 -7.81 2.61
CA THR A 365 8.24 -7.74 3.53
C THR A 365 8.04 -8.69 4.70
N THR A 366 6.84 -8.75 5.25
CA THR A 366 6.51 -9.68 6.36
C THR A 366 6.67 -11.13 5.93
N TYR A 367 6.22 -11.49 4.70
CA TYR A 367 6.45 -12.82 4.14
C TYR A 367 7.94 -13.11 3.93
N ALA A 368 8.70 -12.14 3.41
CA ALA A 368 10.14 -12.30 3.23
C ALA A 368 10.85 -12.61 4.55
N LEU A 369 10.50 -11.90 5.62
CA LEU A 369 11.04 -12.13 6.97
C LEU A 369 10.64 -13.50 7.52
N LYS A 370 9.35 -13.84 7.43
CA LYS A 370 8.78 -15.10 7.93
C LYS A 370 9.42 -16.32 7.25
N GLU A 371 9.53 -16.29 5.93
CA GLU A 371 10.08 -17.39 5.14
C GLU A 371 11.60 -17.35 5.00
N LYS A 372 12.23 -16.31 5.57
CA LYS A 372 13.68 -16.07 5.50
C LYS A 372 14.21 -16.10 4.06
N CYS A 373 13.41 -15.56 3.14
CA CYS A 373 13.69 -15.50 1.72
C CYS A 373 13.55 -14.07 1.21
N ILE A 374 14.57 -13.55 0.56
CA ILE A 374 14.57 -12.24 -0.11
C ILE A 374 14.31 -12.48 -1.59
N PRO A 375 13.14 -12.11 -2.12
CA PRO A 375 12.87 -12.23 -3.55
C PRO A 375 13.80 -11.34 -4.36
N GLY A 376 14.19 -11.82 -5.54
CA GLY A 376 14.89 -11.00 -6.51
C GLY A 376 13.94 -10.01 -7.22
N ILE A 377 14.51 -9.03 -7.89
CA ILE A 377 13.81 -8.23 -8.90
C ILE A 377 13.88 -9.03 -10.21
N ALA A 378 12.94 -9.94 -10.44
CA ALA A 378 13.09 -11.02 -11.44
C ALA A 378 13.37 -10.53 -12.87
N ASN A 379 12.92 -9.33 -13.21
CA ASN A 379 13.17 -8.72 -14.52
C ASN A 379 14.39 -7.77 -14.57
N LEU A 380 15.25 -7.76 -13.53
CA LEU A 380 16.50 -7.02 -13.50
C LEU A 380 17.55 -7.75 -14.35
N ASN A 381 17.95 -7.13 -15.45
CA ASN A 381 19.02 -7.66 -16.32
C ASN A 381 20.40 -7.15 -15.89
N ALA A 382 20.51 -5.85 -15.66
CA ALA A 382 21.70 -5.19 -15.17
C ALA A 382 21.30 -3.87 -14.49
N LEU A 383 21.95 -3.51 -13.42
CA LEU A 383 21.74 -2.22 -12.76
C LEU A 383 22.11 -1.05 -13.70
N ALA A 384 21.30 0.01 -13.67
CA ALA A 384 21.65 1.28 -14.31
C ALA A 384 22.94 1.83 -13.70
N THR A 385 23.71 2.59 -14.48
CA THR A 385 25.03 3.13 -14.05
C THR A 385 24.95 3.84 -12.71
N ASP A 386 23.92 4.66 -12.52
CA ASP A 386 23.72 5.43 -11.28
C ASP A 386 23.13 4.58 -10.12
N CYS A 387 22.78 3.32 -10.38
CA CYS A 387 22.24 2.38 -9.39
C CYS A 387 23.21 1.23 -9.05
N GLN A 388 24.41 1.21 -9.61
CA GLN A 388 25.39 0.10 -9.46
C GLN A 388 25.87 -0.13 -8.03
N THR A 389 25.64 0.82 -7.13
CA THR A 389 25.98 0.71 -5.72
C THR A 389 24.99 -0.16 -4.93
N LEU A 390 23.84 -0.51 -5.51
CA LEU A 390 22.84 -1.35 -4.86
C LEU A 390 23.23 -2.83 -4.90
N ASN A 391 23.02 -3.51 -3.78
CA ASN A 391 23.12 -4.97 -3.71
C ASN A 391 21.76 -5.61 -4.08
N ALA A 392 21.32 -5.44 -5.33
CA ALA A 392 20.09 -6.01 -5.87
C ALA A 392 20.42 -7.13 -6.88
N THR A 393 19.56 -8.15 -6.93
CA THR A 393 19.72 -9.32 -7.83
C THR A 393 18.37 -9.71 -8.43
N SER A 394 18.41 -10.42 -9.55
CA SER A 394 17.21 -11.00 -10.16
C SER A 394 16.76 -12.32 -9.51
N ASN A 395 17.65 -13.00 -8.80
CA ASN A 395 17.35 -14.28 -8.17
C ASN A 395 17.04 -14.12 -6.70
N PRO A 396 16.13 -14.94 -6.15
CA PRO A 396 15.89 -15.00 -4.70
C PRO A 396 17.16 -15.43 -3.95
N ARG A 397 17.29 -14.97 -2.70
CA ARG A 397 18.39 -15.32 -1.79
C ARG A 397 17.93 -15.38 -0.33
N GLY A 398 18.68 -16.11 0.50
CA GLY A 398 18.41 -16.16 1.94
C GLY A 398 18.94 -14.93 2.68
N PHE A 399 18.44 -14.73 3.91
CA PHE A 399 19.03 -13.78 4.85
C PHE A 399 20.32 -14.33 5.46
N ILE A 400 21.26 -13.43 5.72
CA ILE A 400 22.50 -13.78 6.45
C ILE A 400 22.21 -13.84 7.96
N ALA A 401 21.42 -12.91 8.47
CA ALA A 401 21.07 -12.82 9.89
C ALA A 401 19.96 -13.82 10.26
N ALA A 402 20.07 -14.42 11.46
CA ALA A 402 19.08 -15.35 11.97
C ALA A 402 17.72 -14.66 12.30
N LYS A 403 17.77 -13.41 12.76
CA LYS A 403 16.62 -12.57 13.12
C LYS A 403 16.73 -11.23 12.40
N PRO A 404 16.43 -11.19 11.09
CA PRO A 404 16.61 -9.98 10.32
C PRO A 404 15.56 -8.92 10.64
N ALA A 405 15.98 -7.65 10.56
CA ALA A 405 15.08 -6.52 10.38
C ALA A 405 15.09 -6.08 8.92
N ALA A 406 13.98 -5.55 8.45
CA ALA A 406 13.85 -4.95 7.14
C ALA A 406 13.52 -3.46 7.26
N VAL A 407 14.12 -2.65 6.40
CA VAL A 407 13.69 -1.26 6.16
C VAL A 407 12.88 -1.22 4.89
N MET A 408 11.73 -0.57 4.93
CA MET A 408 10.88 -0.36 3.76
C MET A 408 10.79 1.13 3.43
N ILE A 409 10.82 1.46 2.14
CA ILE A 409 10.75 2.83 1.63
C ILE A 409 9.51 2.99 0.75
N SER A 410 8.73 4.04 0.98
CA SER A 410 7.64 4.49 0.13
C SER A 410 7.89 5.93 -0.30
N ARG A 411 7.62 6.24 -1.57
CA ARG A 411 7.79 7.58 -2.14
C ARG A 411 6.56 8.01 -2.91
N GLY A 412 6.22 9.29 -2.84
CA GLY A 412 5.03 9.84 -3.49
C GLY A 412 5.26 11.23 -4.09
N TYR A 413 4.21 11.83 -4.62
CA TYR A 413 4.25 13.19 -5.12
C TYR A 413 4.65 14.20 -4.05
N ALA A 414 5.05 15.39 -4.49
CA ALA A 414 5.52 16.49 -3.67
C ALA A 414 6.71 16.10 -2.80
N SER A 415 7.57 15.23 -3.33
CA SER A 415 8.78 14.76 -2.65
C SER A 415 8.49 14.12 -1.29
N MET A 416 7.33 13.47 -1.14
CA MET A 416 6.95 12.80 0.10
C MET A 416 7.64 11.44 0.20
N ASN A 417 8.18 11.15 1.38
CA ASN A 417 8.79 9.88 1.72
C ASN A 417 8.19 9.34 3.03
N ALA A 418 8.04 8.03 3.12
CA ALA A 418 7.70 7.32 4.35
C ALA A 418 8.52 6.03 4.44
N CYS A 419 9.06 5.75 5.61
CA CYS A 419 9.91 4.60 5.86
C CYS A 419 9.43 3.84 7.09
N LEU A 420 9.56 2.50 7.06
CA LEU A 420 9.21 1.60 8.18
C LEU A 420 10.39 0.72 8.54
N VAL A 421 10.42 0.29 9.79
CA VAL A 421 11.22 -0.86 10.24
C VAL A 421 10.29 -1.98 10.65
N ILE A 422 10.46 -3.14 10.01
CA ILE A 422 9.73 -4.37 10.30
C ILE A 422 10.74 -5.40 10.76
N LYS A 423 10.49 -6.03 11.92
CA LYS A 423 11.39 -7.03 12.52
C LYS A 423 10.77 -8.42 12.44
N TYR A 424 11.64 -9.41 12.28
CA TYR A 424 11.25 -10.82 12.41
C TYR A 424 10.64 -11.06 13.80
N CYS A 425 9.58 -11.85 13.85
CA CYS A 425 8.94 -12.32 15.07
C CYS A 425 9.23 -13.81 15.25
N ASP A 426 9.63 -14.20 16.49
CA ASP A 426 9.90 -15.61 16.84
C ASP A 426 8.61 -16.41 16.96
#